data_2b604d9f4ec032c6500d4509c55b61c3
#
_entry.id   2b604d9f4ec032c6500d4509c55b61c3
#
_cell.length_a   1.000
_cell.length_b   1.000
_cell.length_c   1.000
_cell.angle_alpha   90.00
_cell.angle_beta   90.00
_cell.angle_gamma   90.00
#
_symmetry.space_group_name_H-M   'P 1'
#
loop_
_entity.id
_entity.type
_entity.pdbx_description
1 polymer ?
#
loop_
_entity_poly.entity_id
_entity_poly.type
_entity_poly.pdbx_seq_one_letter_code
_entity_poly.pdbx_strand_id
1 'polypeptide(L)'
;MREVHHNNALDFLKNCPSGIYDTIYIDPPFNTGLTRKSARGVGQYQDKFDDFCSWLYPFIEESKRVLKETGTIFLHLDQNEVFHAKVLIMDEIYGRHNFVNHIVWSYDYGGRGKNCWPSKHDDILMY
;
A
#
# COMPACT_ATOMS: atom_id res chain seq x y z
N MET A 1 6.53 2.09 -23.08
CA MET A 1 7.82 1.48 -22.66
C MET A 1 7.60 0.89 -21.27
N ARG A 2 8.11 -0.31 -20.98
CA ARG A 2 8.08 -0.90 -19.63
C ARG A 2 9.47 -0.79 -19.04
N GLU A 3 9.57 -0.22 -17.86
CA GLU A 3 10.82 -0.08 -17.13
C GLU A 3 10.70 -0.73 -15.76
N VAL A 4 11.79 -1.33 -15.29
CA VAL A 4 11.88 -1.90 -13.95
C VAL A 4 13.03 -1.20 -13.23
N HIS A 5 12.71 -0.56 -12.12
CA HIS A 5 13.69 0.12 -11.29
C HIS A 5 13.89 -0.67 -9.99
N HIS A 6 15.11 -1.10 -9.72
CA HIS A 6 15.49 -1.70 -8.44
C HIS A 6 16.10 -0.61 -7.56
N ASN A 7 15.25 0.09 -6.81
CA ASN A 7 15.64 1.22 -5.97
C ASN A 7 14.73 1.30 -4.73
N ASN A 8 15.13 2.11 -3.74
CA ASN A 8 14.21 2.51 -2.69
C ASN A 8 13.06 3.32 -3.31
N ALA A 9 11.83 2.93 -3.03
CA ALA A 9 10.65 3.53 -3.67
C ALA A 9 10.49 5.03 -3.34
N LEU A 10 10.77 5.43 -2.10
CA LEU A 10 10.69 6.83 -1.68
C LEU A 10 11.74 7.69 -2.40
N ASP A 11 12.98 7.20 -2.49
CA ASP A 11 14.05 7.90 -3.20
C ASP A 11 13.74 8.01 -4.69
N PHE A 12 13.17 6.95 -5.28
CA PHE A 12 12.71 6.98 -6.66
C PHE A 12 11.63 8.05 -6.88
N LEU A 13 10.59 8.05 -6.05
CA LEU A 13 9.49 9.02 -6.14
C LEU A 13 10.00 10.46 -6.00
N LYS A 14 10.88 10.75 -5.04
CA LYS A 14 11.46 12.09 -4.84
C LYS A 14 12.21 12.62 -6.05
N ASN A 15 12.78 11.74 -6.87
CA ASN A 15 13.48 12.09 -8.10
C ASN A 15 12.57 12.20 -9.34
N CYS A 16 11.30 11.78 -9.24
CA CYS A 16 10.34 11.90 -10.32
C CYS A 16 9.78 13.34 -10.42
N PRO A 17 9.52 13.85 -11.64
CA PRO A 17 8.77 15.08 -11.82
C PRO A 17 7.35 14.97 -11.25
N SER A 18 6.76 16.12 -10.88
CA SER A 18 5.37 16.18 -10.41
C SER A 18 4.39 15.97 -11.56
N GLY A 19 3.25 15.33 -11.26
CA GLY A 19 2.10 15.26 -12.18
C GLY A 19 2.35 14.46 -13.45
N ILE A 20 3.14 13.40 -13.41
CA ILE A 20 3.48 12.60 -14.61
C ILE A 20 2.72 11.28 -14.73
N TYR A 21 2.26 10.72 -13.62
CA TYR A 21 1.60 9.41 -13.62
C TYR A 21 0.07 9.54 -13.67
N ASP A 22 -0.57 8.72 -14.46
CA ASP A 22 -2.04 8.62 -14.53
C ASP A 22 -2.59 7.68 -13.46
N THR A 23 -1.81 6.65 -13.09
CA THR A 23 -2.21 5.65 -12.11
C THR A 23 -1.01 5.22 -11.29
N ILE A 24 -1.21 5.08 -10.00
CA ILE A 24 -0.24 4.52 -9.05
C ILE A 24 -0.91 3.38 -8.30
N TYR A 25 -0.22 2.24 -8.21
CA TYR A 25 -0.62 1.11 -7.39
C TYR A 25 0.48 0.81 -6.38
N ILE A 26 0.14 0.83 -5.09
CA ILE A 26 1.08 0.59 -4.00
C ILE A 26 0.64 -0.66 -3.25
N ASP A 27 1.56 -1.62 -3.17
CA ASP A 27 1.43 -2.87 -2.41
C ASP A 27 2.62 -2.95 -1.43
N PRO A 28 2.53 -2.29 -0.27
CA PRO A 28 3.60 -2.24 0.71
C PRO A 28 3.62 -3.51 1.57
N PRO A 29 4.65 -3.72 2.42
CA PRO A 29 4.56 -4.69 3.51
C PRO A 29 3.32 -4.42 4.38
N PHE A 30 2.63 -5.48 4.84
CA PHE A 30 1.33 -5.35 5.52
C PHE A 30 1.41 -5.26 7.05
N ASN A 31 2.59 -5.10 7.60
CA ASN A 31 2.81 -5.07 9.06
C ASN A 31 2.31 -6.34 9.78
N THR A 32 2.51 -7.50 9.15
CA THR A 32 2.03 -8.78 9.69
C THR A 32 2.83 -9.28 10.91
N GLY A 33 3.90 -8.59 11.29
CA GLY A 33 4.80 -8.97 12.38
C GLY A 33 5.75 -10.13 12.02
N LEU A 34 5.76 -10.58 10.78
CA LEU A 34 6.53 -11.72 10.32
C LEU A 34 7.79 -11.28 9.56
N THR A 35 8.86 -12.07 9.67
CA THR A 35 9.99 -11.95 8.75
C THR A 35 9.71 -12.80 7.51
N ARG A 36 9.60 -12.18 6.35
CA ARG A 36 9.34 -12.87 5.10
C ARG A 36 10.64 -13.12 4.33
N LYS A 37 10.79 -14.35 3.84
CA LYS A 37 11.90 -14.74 2.93
C LYS A 37 11.41 -14.68 1.51
N SER A 38 12.26 -14.19 0.59
CA SER A 38 11.92 -14.25 -0.83
C SER A 38 11.77 -15.71 -1.29
N ALA A 39 10.89 -15.94 -2.25
CA ALA A 39 10.62 -17.29 -2.78
C ALA A 39 11.85 -18.00 -3.35
N ARG A 40 12.91 -17.26 -3.68
CA ARG A 40 14.19 -17.78 -4.21
C ARG A 40 15.30 -17.85 -3.15
N GLY A 41 15.00 -17.60 -1.88
CA GLY A 41 15.99 -17.63 -0.79
C GLY A 41 17.03 -16.50 -0.82
N VAL A 42 16.88 -15.54 -1.72
CA VAL A 42 17.78 -14.38 -1.85
C VAL A 42 17.11 -13.18 -1.20
N GLY A 43 17.48 -12.93 0.06
CA GLY A 43 16.97 -11.79 0.82
C GLY A 43 15.76 -12.12 1.71
N GLN A 44 15.63 -11.35 2.74
CA GLN A 44 14.50 -11.33 3.67
C GLN A 44 14.16 -9.88 3.99
N TYR A 45 12.89 -9.61 4.28
CA TYR A 45 12.47 -8.32 4.80
C TYR A 45 11.63 -8.51 6.06
N GLN A 46 11.72 -7.55 6.96
CA GLN A 46 10.88 -7.50 8.13
C GLN A 46 9.56 -6.83 7.77
N ASP A 47 8.47 -7.53 8.02
CA ASP A 47 7.12 -7.04 7.87
C ASP A 47 6.58 -6.69 9.26
N LYS A 48 7.32 -5.83 9.95
CA LYS A 48 6.99 -5.36 11.30
C LYS A 48 7.41 -3.90 11.44
N PHE A 49 6.46 -3.06 11.79
CA PHE A 49 6.65 -1.64 12.04
C PHE A 49 6.04 -1.27 13.39
N ASP A 50 6.73 -0.47 14.18
CA ASP A 50 6.21 0.05 15.45
C ASP A 50 5.13 1.12 15.20
N ASP A 51 5.31 1.91 14.13
CA ASP A 51 4.33 2.88 13.62
C ASP A 51 4.27 2.80 12.09
N PHE A 52 3.40 1.93 11.61
CA PHE A 52 3.22 1.68 10.19
C PHE A 52 2.72 2.91 9.43
N CYS A 53 1.78 3.66 10.01
CA CYS A 53 1.22 4.84 9.36
C CYS A 53 2.28 5.94 9.18
N SER A 54 3.09 6.20 10.19
CA SER A 54 4.19 7.18 10.07
C SER A 54 5.25 6.75 9.04
N TRP A 55 5.51 5.45 8.95
CA TRP A 55 6.42 4.92 7.92
C TRP A 55 5.84 5.07 6.51
N LEU A 56 4.55 4.76 6.31
CA LEU A 56 3.89 4.80 5.00
C LEU A 56 3.62 6.22 4.50
N TYR A 57 3.37 7.16 5.41
CA TYR A 57 2.95 8.53 5.11
C TYR A 57 3.78 9.22 4.01
N PRO A 58 5.13 9.28 4.09
CA PRO A 58 5.94 9.97 3.09
C PRO A 58 5.85 9.34 1.69
N PHE A 59 5.59 8.04 1.58
CA PHE A 59 5.38 7.37 0.29
C PHE A 59 4.07 7.82 -0.36
N ILE A 60 3.02 7.96 0.42
CA ILE A 60 1.71 8.41 -0.08
C ILE A 60 1.75 9.90 -0.44
N GLU A 61 2.44 10.73 0.37
CA GLU A 61 2.63 12.15 0.09
C GLU A 61 3.37 12.36 -1.24
N GLU A 62 4.49 11.69 -1.46
CA GLU A 62 5.23 11.75 -2.72
C GLU A 62 4.44 11.15 -3.90
N SER A 63 3.65 10.11 -3.65
CA SER A 63 2.77 9.54 -4.66
C SER A 63 1.73 10.55 -5.14
N LYS A 64 1.16 11.35 -4.23
CA LYS A 64 0.26 12.44 -4.62
C LYS A 64 0.96 13.49 -5.47
N ARG A 65 2.19 13.86 -5.13
CA ARG A 65 2.97 14.85 -5.87
C ARG A 65 3.24 14.43 -7.32
N VAL A 66 3.59 13.17 -7.54
CA VAL A 66 3.91 12.65 -8.88
C VAL A 66 2.69 12.21 -9.68
N LEU A 67 1.54 12.03 -9.03
CA LEU A 67 0.27 11.71 -9.67
C LEU A 67 -0.32 12.96 -10.32
N LYS A 68 -0.93 12.82 -11.51
CA LYS A 68 -1.70 13.90 -12.15
C LYS A 68 -2.93 14.26 -11.31
N GLU A 69 -3.45 15.47 -11.48
CA GLU A 69 -4.70 15.91 -10.82
C GLU A 69 -5.90 14.99 -11.15
N THR A 70 -5.92 14.43 -12.33
CA THR A 70 -6.94 13.47 -12.80
C THR A 70 -6.55 12.02 -12.58
N GLY A 71 -5.40 11.79 -11.93
CA GLY A 71 -4.85 10.46 -11.74
C GLY A 71 -5.53 9.71 -10.59
N THR A 72 -5.33 8.41 -10.57
CA THR A 72 -5.92 7.50 -9.58
C THR A 72 -4.84 6.75 -8.82
N ILE A 73 -4.97 6.67 -7.49
CA ILE A 73 -4.13 5.84 -6.65
C ILE A 73 -4.91 4.65 -6.08
N PHE A 74 -4.25 3.50 -6.05
CA PHE A 74 -4.70 2.30 -5.37
C PHE A 74 -3.70 1.95 -4.26
N LEU A 75 -4.18 1.86 -3.02
CA LEU A 75 -3.40 1.38 -1.89
C LEU A 75 -3.94 0.02 -1.44
N HIS A 76 -3.11 -1.01 -1.58
CA HIS A 76 -3.43 -2.39 -1.25
C HIS A 76 -2.86 -2.73 0.12
N LEU A 77 -3.71 -3.15 1.04
CA LEU A 77 -3.36 -3.53 2.41
C LEU A 77 -4.22 -4.72 2.86
N ASP A 78 -3.84 -5.32 3.98
CA ASP A 78 -4.71 -6.25 4.68
C ASP A 78 -5.63 -5.52 5.68
N GLN A 79 -6.53 -6.28 6.31
CA GLN A 79 -7.50 -5.77 7.28
C GLN A 79 -6.88 -5.11 8.52
N ASN A 80 -5.60 -5.38 8.83
CA ASN A 80 -4.99 -4.86 10.06
C ASN A 80 -4.69 -3.37 9.95
N GLU A 81 -4.24 -2.93 8.77
CA GLU A 81 -3.75 -1.56 8.57
C GLU A 81 -4.64 -0.70 7.67
N VAL A 82 -5.52 -1.30 6.86
CA VAL A 82 -6.30 -0.57 5.86
C VAL A 82 -7.12 0.58 6.45
N PHE A 83 -7.80 0.37 7.58
CA PHE A 83 -8.66 1.39 8.18
C PHE A 83 -7.87 2.53 8.81
N HIS A 84 -6.73 2.21 9.44
CA HIS A 84 -5.81 3.23 9.97
C HIS A 84 -5.19 4.05 8.83
N ALA A 85 -4.69 3.38 7.80
CA ALA A 85 -4.13 4.04 6.62
C ALA A 85 -5.17 4.91 5.90
N LYS A 86 -6.43 4.43 5.80
CA LYS A 86 -7.51 5.22 5.22
C LYS A 86 -7.71 6.55 5.95
N VAL A 87 -7.87 6.51 7.26
CA VAL A 87 -8.23 7.69 8.05
C VAL A 87 -7.04 8.61 8.28
N LEU A 88 -5.88 8.04 8.64
CA LEU A 88 -4.72 8.80 9.08
C LEU A 88 -3.80 9.28 7.94
N ILE A 89 -3.94 8.67 6.74
CA ILE A 89 -3.07 8.98 5.61
C ILE A 89 -3.87 9.37 4.37
N MET A 90 -4.71 8.47 3.86
CA MET A 90 -5.35 8.66 2.56
C MET A 90 -6.37 9.80 2.60
N ASP A 91 -7.24 9.83 3.62
CA ASP A 91 -8.22 10.90 3.79
C ASP A 91 -7.55 12.25 4.09
N GLU A 92 -6.40 12.26 4.77
CA GLU A 92 -5.65 13.48 5.06
C GLU A 92 -4.95 14.03 3.80
N ILE A 93 -4.22 13.18 3.08
CA ILE A 93 -3.42 13.59 1.93
C ILE A 93 -4.28 13.86 0.70
N TYR A 94 -5.19 12.94 0.36
CA TYR A 94 -6.02 13.04 -0.85
C TYR A 94 -7.34 13.79 -0.62
N GLY A 95 -7.79 13.87 0.64
CA GLY A 95 -9.08 14.40 1.00
C GLY A 95 -10.18 13.31 0.96
N ARG A 96 -10.98 13.24 2.02
CA ARG A 96 -12.06 12.26 2.15
C ARG A 96 -13.06 12.29 1.00
N HIS A 97 -13.29 13.47 0.41
CA HIS A 97 -14.22 13.67 -0.71
C HIS A 97 -13.72 13.06 -2.03
N ASN A 98 -12.43 12.77 -2.14
CA ASN A 98 -11.83 12.09 -3.29
C ASN A 98 -11.78 10.56 -3.14
N PHE A 99 -12.30 10.03 -2.05
CA PHE A 99 -12.46 8.58 -1.90
C PHE A 99 -13.46 8.05 -2.92
N VAL A 100 -13.00 7.14 -3.80
CA VAL A 100 -13.80 6.59 -4.89
C VAL A 100 -14.42 5.27 -4.48
N ASN A 101 -13.61 4.31 -4.01
CA ASN A 101 -14.10 2.98 -3.68
C ASN A 101 -13.18 2.23 -2.71
N HIS A 102 -13.77 1.24 -2.04
CA HIS A 102 -13.10 0.20 -1.28
C HIS A 102 -13.34 -1.13 -1.99
N ILE A 103 -12.29 -1.69 -2.56
CA ILE A 103 -12.32 -2.95 -3.29
C ILE A 103 -11.87 -4.05 -2.33
N VAL A 104 -12.69 -5.08 -2.19
CA VAL A 104 -12.36 -6.28 -1.41
C VAL A 104 -11.92 -7.38 -2.37
N TRP A 105 -10.65 -7.77 -2.27
CA TRP A 105 -10.09 -8.86 -3.05
C TRP A 105 -10.16 -10.15 -2.24
N SER A 106 -11.20 -10.94 -2.46
CA SER A 106 -11.41 -12.20 -1.75
C SER A 106 -10.66 -13.37 -2.40
N TYR A 107 -10.18 -14.31 -1.58
CA TYR A 107 -9.50 -15.53 -2.02
C TYR A 107 -9.89 -16.72 -1.12
N ASP A 108 -9.72 -17.94 -1.61
CA ASP A 108 -10.13 -19.17 -0.93
C ASP A 108 -8.98 -19.94 -0.27
N TYR A 109 -7.74 -19.54 -0.50
CA TYR A 109 -6.55 -20.13 0.13
C TYR A 109 -6.29 -19.55 1.54
N GLY A 110 -5.35 -20.17 2.25
CA GLY A 110 -4.97 -19.77 3.61
C GLY A 110 -5.52 -20.67 4.71
N GLY A 111 -5.00 -20.51 5.91
CA GLY A 111 -5.34 -21.30 7.08
C GLY A 111 -6.77 -21.11 7.57
N ARG A 112 -7.25 -22.04 8.40
CA ARG A 112 -8.48 -21.88 9.17
C ARG A 112 -8.14 -21.38 10.57
N GLY A 113 -8.73 -20.27 10.99
CA GLY A 113 -8.65 -19.81 12.37
C GLY A 113 -9.37 -20.80 13.31
N LYS A 114 -8.79 -21.04 14.49
CA LYS A 114 -9.42 -21.92 15.49
C LYS A 114 -10.50 -21.17 16.29
N ASN A 115 -10.28 -19.88 16.56
CA ASN A 115 -11.09 -19.08 17.47
C ASN A 115 -11.70 -17.84 16.81
N CYS A 116 -11.53 -17.66 15.51
CA CYS A 116 -12.06 -16.50 14.76
C CYS A 116 -12.36 -16.90 13.31
N TRP A 117 -13.14 -16.08 12.65
CA TRP A 117 -13.32 -16.19 11.20
C TRP A 117 -11.98 -15.89 10.51
N PRO A 118 -11.54 -16.76 9.57
CA PRO A 118 -10.30 -16.51 8.84
C PRO A 118 -10.45 -15.28 7.94
N SER A 119 -9.44 -14.41 7.96
CA SER A 119 -9.32 -13.36 6.97
C SER A 119 -8.94 -13.99 5.63
N LYS A 120 -9.81 -13.86 4.63
CA LYS A 120 -9.61 -14.40 3.28
C LYS A 120 -9.83 -13.33 2.24
N HIS A 121 -9.33 -12.15 2.51
CA HIS A 121 -9.37 -11.01 1.61
C HIS A 121 -8.25 -10.04 1.94
N ASP A 122 -7.92 -9.26 0.95
CA ASP A 122 -7.16 -8.03 1.09
C ASP A 122 -8.04 -6.85 0.68
N ASP A 123 -7.65 -5.67 1.06
CA ASP A 123 -8.40 -4.43 0.91
C ASP A 123 -7.64 -3.46 0.01
N ILE A 124 -8.31 -2.87 -0.98
CA ILE A 124 -7.69 -1.90 -1.87
C ILE A 124 -8.50 -0.60 -1.79
N LEU A 125 -7.88 0.46 -1.31
CA LEU A 125 -8.45 1.79 -1.28
C LEU A 125 -8.19 2.52 -2.60
N MET A 126 -9.23 3.11 -3.19
CA MET A 126 -9.14 3.87 -4.43
C MET A 126 -9.49 5.34 -4.17
N TYR A 127 -8.58 6.22 -4.56
CA TYR A 127 -8.73 7.68 -4.53
C TYR A 127 -8.41 8.30 -5.87
#